data_ffb5695d638c327a26cc4506d99e04dd
#
_entry.id   ffb5695d638c327a26cc4506d99e04dd
#
_cell.length_a   1.000
_cell.length_b   1.000
_cell.length_c   1.000
_cell.angle_alpha   90.00
_cell.angle_beta   90.00
_cell.angle_gamma   90.00
#
_symmetry.space_group_name_H-M   'P 1'
#
loop_
_entity.id
_entity.type
_entity.pdbx_description
1 polymer ?
#
loop_
_entity_poly.entity_id
_entity_poly.type
_entity_poly.pdbx_seq_one_letter_code
_entity_poly.pdbx_strand_id
1 'polypeptide(L)'
;MKVKNKYLIGLDGGTQSTKVIIFDLEGHVVCQGKAQLKPMYMPRPGVAEHPDDDLWDSIVAASRKALGRFTEDPASIIGMGLCTIRCCRACLKADGHLASPVLNWMDLRLASPYPFDDPQVRYVTTTSGYITHRFTGEFRDTAANYEGMWPIDKDTWQWSGDQKVLETFNVPRKNLLDLVNPGSILGYVTDDASEQTGIPAGIPVVATANDKAVEALGAGLLPGSIGLVSLGTYIGGMVYGERNIKDAQFFFTNMASIPNRYLYESGGIRQGMWTVSWFRDLFGKELADAVCAEGTSPEEVLNQEAWHV
;
A
#
# COMPACT_ATOMS: atom_id res chain seq x y z
N MET A 1 -35.12 7.83 -18.25
CA MET A 1 -34.50 7.39 -16.99
C MET A 1 -33.18 8.16 -16.85
N LYS A 2 -33.01 8.97 -15.80
CA LYS A 2 -31.67 9.53 -15.51
C LYS A 2 -30.72 8.34 -15.27
N VAL A 3 -29.64 8.26 -16.03
CA VAL A 3 -28.56 7.34 -15.73
C VAL A 3 -28.10 7.66 -14.30
N LYS A 4 -28.30 6.74 -13.35
CA LYS A 4 -27.77 6.91 -11.98
C LYS A 4 -26.25 6.99 -12.10
N ASN A 5 -25.65 8.06 -11.61
CA ASN A 5 -24.20 8.15 -11.51
C ASN A 5 -23.66 6.94 -10.73
N LYS A 6 -22.53 6.44 -11.16
CA LYS A 6 -21.83 5.32 -10.52
C LYS A 6 -20.50 5.80 -9.95
N TYR A 7 -20.08 5.20 -8.87
CA TYR A 7 -18.91 5.63 -8.13
C TYR A 7 -18.03 4.43 -7.78
N LEU A 8 -16.74 4.69 -7.58
CA LEU A 8 -15.74 3.73 -7.19
C LEU A 8 -15.02 4.22 -5.93
N ILE A 9 -14.64 3.28 -5.07
CA ILE A 9 -13.79 3.56 -3.92
C ILE A 9 -12.34 3.17 -4.26
N GLY A 10 -11.40 4.10 -4.00
CA GLY A 10 -9.98 3.82 -3.85
C GLY A 10 -9.62 3.83 -2.36
N LEU A 11 -9.06 2.72 -1.87
CA LEU A 11 -8.56 2.59 -0.52
C LEU A 11 -7.03 2.47 -0.53
N ASP A 12 -6.36 3.35 0.22
CA ASP A 12 -4.91 3.35 0.42
C ASP A 12 -4.58 3.20 1.91
N GLY A 13 -4.16 2.01 2.31
CA GLY A 13 -3.67 1.69 3.64
C GLY A 13 -2.17 1.97 3.76
N GLY A 14 -1.80 3.23 4.00
CA GLY A 14 -0.40 3.66 4.09
C GLY A 14 0.24 3.39 5.46
N THR A 15 1.54 3.70 5.58
CA THR A 15 2.33 3.50 6.82
C THR A 15 1.87 4.37 8.00
N GLN A 16 1.40 5.59 7.72
CA GLN A 16 1.05 6.57 8.77
C GLN A 16 -0.43 6.89 8.81
N SER A 17 -1.15 6.65 7.72
CA SER A 17 -2.56 6.98 7.61
C SER A 17 -3.23 6.13 6.54
N THR A 18 -4.50 5.84 6.75
CA THR A 18 -5.39 5.30 5.72
C THR A 18 -6.16 6.42 5.05
N LYS A 19 -6.30 6.33 3.73
CA LYS A 19 -7.15 7.20 2.92
C LYS A 19 -8.20 6.38 2.19
N VAL A 20 -9.41 6.90 2.16
CA VAL A 20 -10.51 6.35 1.37
C VAL A 20 -11.06 7.49 0.51
N ILE A 21 -11.06 7.29 -0.80
CA ILE A 21 -11.48 8.31 -1.77
C ILE A 21 -12.59 7.72 -2.62
N ILE A 22 -13.67 8.48 -2.80
CA ILE A 22 -14.77 8.12 -3.69
C ILE A 22 -14.63 8.95 -4.97
N PHE A 23 -14.58 8.25 -6.10
CA PHE A 23 -14.43 8.82 -7.44
C PHE A 23 -15.73 8.61 -8.24
N ASP A 24 -16.03 9.55 -9.14
CA ASP A 24 -16.92 9.28 -10.27
C ASP A 24 -16.20 8.43 -11.34
N LEU A 25 -16.92 8.03 -12.39
CA LEU A 25 -16.33 7.22 -13.48
C LEU A 25 -15.41 8.03 -14.41
N GLU A 26 -15.41 9.34 -14.31
CA GLU A 26 -14.51 10.25 -15.01
C GLU A 26 -13.20 10.44 -14.25
N GLY A 27 -13.10 9.92 -13.02
CA GLY A 27 -11.91 9.98 -12.16
C GLY A 27 -11.84 11.23 -11.28
N HIS A 28 -12.89 12.04 -11.20
CA HIS A 28 -12.95 13.18 -10.30
C HIS A 28 -13.19 12.71 -8.85
N VAL A 29 -12.50 13.34 -7.92
CA VAL A 29 -12.70 13.10 -6.49
C VAL A 29 -14.03 13.72 -6.07
N VAL A 30 -14.96 12.88 -5.62
CA VAL A 30 -16.25 13.31 -5.09
C VAL A 30 -16.15 13.65 -3.61
N CYS A 31 -15.57 12.76 -2.84
CA CYS A 31 -15.27 13.00 -1.42
C CYS A 31 -14.17 12.06 -0.94
N GLN A 32 -13.63 12.35 0.25
CA GLN A 32 -12.57 11.55 0.86
C GLN A 32 -12.64 11.55 2.39
N GLY A 33 -12.08 10.49 2.97
CA GLY A 33 -11.82 10.36 4.39
C GLY A 33 -10.38 9.96 4.65
N LYS A 34 -9.82 10.46 5.74
CA LYS A 34 -8.48 10.11 6.20
C LYS A 34 -8.50 9.80 7.70
N ALA A 35 -7.78 8.76 8.08
CA ALA A 35 -7.53 8.42 9.49
C ALA A 35 -6.03 8.20 9.69
N GLN A 36 -5.51 8.76 10.77
CA GLN A 36 -4.12 8.49 11.19
C GLN A 36 -4.06 7.14 11.89
N LEU A 37 -2.99 6.41 11.65
CA LEU A 37 -2.66 5.23 12.44
C LEU A 37 -2.08 5.66 13.79
N LYS A 38 -2.19 4.78 14.78
CA LYS A 38 -1.47 4.92 16.04
C LYS A 38 0.05 4.92 15.79
N PRO A 39 0.85 5.52 16.66
CA PRO A 39 2.30 5.38 16.59
C PRO A 39 2.70 3.90 16.61
N MET A 40 3.61 3.51 15.72
CA MET A 40 4.14 2.16 15.71
C MET A 40 4.83 1.81 17.02
N TYR A 41 4.69 0.57 17.47
CA TYR A 41 5.42 0.05 18.59
C TYR A 41 6.85 -0.30 18.18
N MET A 42 7.81 0.50 18.66
CA MET A 42 9.24 0.40 18.35
C MET A 42 10.07 0.33 19.63
N PRO A 43 9.99 -0.76 20.42
CA PRO A 43 10.61 -0.87 21.73
C PRO A 43 12.15 -0.92 21.70
N ARG A 44 12.72 -1.26 20.55
CA ARG A 44 14.17 -1.34 20.32
C ARG A 44 14.49 -1.21 18.83
N PRO A 45 15.72 -0.86 18.47
CA PRO A 45 16.13 -0.82 17.06
C PRO A 45 15.81 -2.12 16.32
N GLY A 46 15.23 -2.00 15.13
CA GLY A 46 14.89 -3.14 14.27
C GLY A 46 13.56 -3.83 14.58
N VAL A 47 12.79 -3.36 15.55
CA VAL A 47 11.42 -3.80 15.81
C VAL A 47 10.46 -2.68 15.44
N ALA A 48 9.50 -2.96 14.57
CA ALA A 48 8.47 -2.02 14.14
C ALA A 48 7.15 -2.77 13.90
N GLU A 49 6.19 -2.58 14.78
CA GLU A 49 4.90 -3.28 14.77
C GLU A 49 3.74 -2.29 14.73
N HIS A 50 2.71 -2.61 13.97
CA HIS A 50 1.43 -1.94 14.07
C HIS A 50 0.69 -2.45 15.31
N PRO A 51 0.31 -1.57 16.26
CA PRO A 51 -0.34 -2.00 17.51
C PRO A 51 -1.75 -2.49 17.25
N ASP A 52 -2.16 -3.51 17.97
CA ASP A 52 -3.51 -4.08 17.94
C ASP A 52 -4.01 -4.39 16.52
N ASP A 53 -5.24 -3.97 16.20
CA ASP A 53 -5.85 -4.04 14.87
C ASP A 53 -5.92 -2.65 14.20
N ASP A 54 -4.96 -1.79 14.48
CA ASP A 54 -4.94 -0.38 14.07
C ASP A 54 -5.08 -0.18 12.55
N LEU A 55 -4.55 -1.12 11.75
CA LEU A 55 -4.70 -1.10 10.30
C LEU A 55 -6.18 -1.15 9.90
N TRP A 56 -6.95 -2.08 10.47
CA TRP A 56 -8.38 -2.19 10.20
C TRP A 56 -9.16 -1.02 10.82
N ASP A 57 -8.88 -0.66 12.06
CA ASP A 57 -9.53 0.46 12.75
C ASP A 57 -9.39 1.77 11.97
N SER A 58 -8.20 2.02 11.40
CA SER A 58 -7.97 3.20 10.55
C SER A 58 -8.77 3.17 9.25
N ILE A 59 -8.95 1.99 8.66
CA ILE A 59 -9.80 1.79 7.46
C ILE A 59 -11.25 2.08 7.80
N VAL A 60 -11.76 1.53 8.90
CA VAL A 60 -13.12 1.80 9.38
C VAL A 60 -13.33 3.30 9.59
N ALA A 61 -12.42 3.95 10.29
CA ALA A 61 -12.50 5.39 10.56
C ALA A 61 -12.45 6.24 9.28
N ALA A 62 -11.55 5.91 8.34
CA ALA A 62 -11.42 6.64 7.07
C ALA A 62 -12.65 6.42 6.18
N SER A 63 -13.17 5.19 6.09
CA SER A 63 -14.36 4.84 5.31
C SER A 63 -15.59 5.58 5.82
N ARG A 64 -15.84 5.56 7.12
CA ARG A 64 -16.96 6.29 7.72
C ARG A 64 -16.87 7.80 7.49
N LYS A 65 -15.66 8.38 7.52
CA LYS A 65 -15.44 9.80 7.21
C LYS A 65 -15.72 10.13 5.75
N ALA A 66 -15.32 9.26 4.81
CA ALA A 66 -15.59 9.44 3.40
C ALA A 66 -17.09 9.36 3.12
N LEU A 67 -17.73 8.29 3.59
CA LEU A 67 -19.17 8.06 3.37
C LEU A 67 -20.06 9.10 4.09
N GLY A 68 -19.64 9.61 5.23
CA GLY A 68 -20.34 10.70 5.90
C GLY A 68 -20.33 12.04 5.15
N ARG A 69 -19.46 12.16 4.13
CA ARG A 69 -19.39 13.31 3.20
C ARG A 69 -20.00 13.00 1.84
N PHE A 70 -20.32 11.74 1.58
CA PHE A 70 -20.91 11.30 0.32
C PHE A 70 -22.40 11.60 0.33
N THR A 71 -22.85 12.50 -0.55
CA THR A 71 -24.24 12.99 -0.59
C THR A 71 -25.15 12.18 -1.49
N GLU A 72 -24.58 11.31 -2.31
CA GLU A 72 -25.33 10.44 -3.21
C GLU A 72 -25.75 9.14 -2.49
N ASP A 73 -26.58 8.35 -3.15
CA ASP A 73 -27.00 7.04 -2.65
C ASP A 73 -25.79 6.08 -2.57
N PRO A 74 -25.42 5.57 -1.38
CA PRO A 74 -24.32 4.61 -1.26
C PRO A 74 -24.45 3.38 -2.17
N ALA A 75 -25.68 2.96 -2.53
CA ALA A 75 -25.92 1.89 -3.48
C ALA A 75 -25.45 2.20 -4.92
N SER A 76 -25.05 3.44 -5.19
CA SER A 76 -24.44 3.82 -6.47
C SER A 76 -22.93 3.54 -6.53
N ILE A 77 -22.31 3.18 -5.41
CA ILE A 77 -20.91 2.69 -5.37
C ILE A 77 -20.89 1.26 -5.87
N ILE A 78 -20.13 1.00 -6.94
CA ILE A 78 -20.18 -0.27 -7.67
C ILE A 78 -18.95 -1.15 -7.50
N GLY A 79 -17.94 -0.70 -6.76
CA GLY A 79 -16.74 -1.48 -6.48
C GLY A 79 -15.67 -0.67 -5.77
N MET A 80 -14.65 -1.38 -5.29
CA MET A 80 -13.50 -0.77 -4.64
C MET A 80 -12.19 -1.42 -5.06
N GLY A 81 -11.15 -0.61 -5.19
CA GLY A 81 -9.76 -1.04 -5.32
C GLY A 81 -9.05 -0.94 -3.96
N LEU A 82 -8.34 -2.00 -3.59
CA LEU A 82 -7.60 -2.09 -2.35
C LEU A 82 -6.10 -1.97 -2.61
N CYS A 83 -5.48 -0.94 -2.06
CA CYS A 83 -4.04 -0.75 -2.03
C CYS A 83 -3.55 -0.68 -0.59
N THR A 84 -2.41 -1.29 -0.29
CA THR A 84 -1.75 -1.18 1.01
C THR A 84 -0.24 -1.05 0.85
N ILE A 85 0.41 -0.62 1.93
CA ILE A 85 1.87 -0.65 2.05
C ILE A 85 2.41 -2.05 1.75
N ARG A 86 3.54 -2.12 1.09
CA ARG A 86 4.25 -3.36 0.75
C ARG A 86 5.24 -3.80 1.82
N CYS A 87 5.78 -5.00 1.66
CA CYS A 87 6.86 -5.56 2.48
C CYS A 87 6.53 -5.67 3.98
N CYS A 88 5.28 -5.81 4.34
CA CYS A 88 4.82 -6.10 5.70
C CYS A 88 4.53 -7.60 5.86
N ARG A 89 4.37 -8.05 7.11
CA ARG A 89 3.95 -9.42 7.42
C ARG A 89 2.80 -9.42 8.42
N ALA A 90 1.69 -10.03 8.02
CA ALA A 90 0.56 -10.33 8.88
C ALA A 90 0.47 -11.85 9.10
N CYS A 91 0.28 -12.26 10.34
CA CYS A 91 0.05 -13.65 10.73
C CYS A 91 -1.40 -13.80 11.19
N LEU A 92 -2.16 -14.68 10.53
CA LEU A 92 -3.58 -14.84 10.77
C LEU A 92 -3.89 -16.20 11.37
N LYS A 93 -4.84 -16.22 12.29
CA LYS A 93 -5.49 -17.43 12.78
C LYS A 93 -6.39 -18.05 11.69
N ALA A 94 -6.96 -19.20 11.98
CA ALA A 94 -7.88 -19.89 11.05
C ALA A 94 -9.15 -19.09 10.74
N ASP A 95 -9.59 -18.26 11.66
CA ASP A 95 -10.74 -17.35 11.52
C ASP A 95 -10.40 -16.00 10.86
N GLY A 96 -9.14 -15.82 10.46
CA GLY A 96 -8.65 -14.61 9.79
C GLY A 96 -8.30 -13.44 10.70
N HIS A 97 -8.49 -13.57 12.01
CA HIS A 97 -8.00 -12.56 12.96
C HIS A 97 -6.48 -12.61 13.08
N LEU A 98 -5.88 -11.49 13.46
CA LEU A 98 -4.45 -11.42 13.71
C LEU A 98 -4.04 -12.35 14.85
N ALA A 99 -3.01 -13.15 14.64
CA ALA A 99 -2.38 -13.96 15.66
C ALA A 99 -1.34 -13.16 16.46
N SER A 100 -0.75 -12.15 15.82
CA SER A 100 0.25 -11.24 16.39
C SER A 100 0.17 -9.88 15.72
N PRO A 101 0.78 -8.83 16.29
CA PRO A 101 0.89 -7.53 15.63
C PRO A 101 1.49 -7.65 14.23
N VAL A 102 1.01 -6.83 13.30
CA VAL A 102 1.54 -6.80 11.92
C VAL A 102 2.93 -6.18 11.93
N LEU A 103 3.92 -6.88 11.36
CA LEU A 103 5.27 -6.37 11.21
C LEU A 103 5.29 -5.35 10.06
N ASN A 104 5.74 -4.14 10.38
CA ASN A 104 5.94 -3.09 9.39
C ASN A 104 7.18 -3.36 8.54
N TRP A 105 7.25 -2.82 7.32
CA TRP A 105 8.37 -2.96 6.38
C TRP A 105 9.75 -2.55 6.95
N MET A 106 9.77 -1.78 8.04
CA MET A 106 11.00 -1.39 8.74
C MET A 106 11.49 -2.44 9.73
N ASP A 107 10.73 -3.50 9.98
CA ASP A 107 11.07 -4.54 10.95
C ASP A 107 12.14 -5.48 10.40
N LEU A 108 13.26 -5.60 11.10
CA LEU A 108 14.38 -6.44 10.66
C LEU A 108 14.07 -7.94 10.66
N ARG A 109 13.04 -8.38 11.40
CA ARG A 109 12.58 -9.78 11.38
C ARG A 109 12.05 -10.21 10.01
N LEU A 110 11.66 -9.25 9.17
CA LEU A 110 11.23 -9.52 7.80
C LEU A 110 12.37 -10.00 6.89
N ALA A 111 13.61 -9.67 7.21
CA ALA A 111 14.81 -10.11 6.46
C ALA A 111 15.26 -11.53 6.82
N SER A 112 14.61 -12.17 7.79
CA SER A 112 14.92 -13.54 8.23
C SER A 112 13.81 -14.51 7.84
N PRO A 113 14.13 -15.81 7.69
CA PRO A 113 13.12 -16.84 7.53
C PRO A 113 12.04 -16.73 8.61
N TYR A 114 10.80 -17.01 8.25
CA TYR A 114 9.72 -17.02 9.22
C TYR A 114 9.93 -18.19 10.22
N PRO A 115 9.90 -17.96 11.53
CA PRO A 115 10.18 -19.02 12.51
C PRO A 115 9.12 -20.13 12.51
N PHE A 116 7.88 -19.82 12.15
CA PHE A 116 6.74 -20.73 12.09
C PHE A 116 6.56 -21.58 13.37
N ASP A 117 6.72 -20.91 14.51
CA ASP A 117 6.71 -21.48 15.85
C ASP A 117 5.40 -21.25 16.63
N ASP A 118 4.52 -20.39 16.12
CA ASP A 118 3.22 -20.12 16.72
C ASP A 118 2.13 -21.07 16.15
N PRO A 119 1.58 -22.00 16.96
CA PRO A 119 0.57 -22.95 16.51
C PRO A 119 -0.78 -22.31 16.16
N GLN A 120 -1.02 -21.06 16.58
CA GLN A 120 -2.24 -20.33 16.23
C GLN A 120 -2.21 -19.78 14.80
N VAL A 121 -1.01 -19.64 14.22
CA VAL A 121 -0.85 -19.10 12.87
C VAL A 121 -1.28 -20.13 11.83
N ARG A 122 -2.34 -19.81 11.12
CA ARG A 122 -2.85 -20.62 10.01
C ARG A 122 -2.42 -20.05 8.65
N TYR A 123 -2.33 -18.73 8.53
CA TYR A 123 -1.90 -18.05 7.31
C TYR A 123 -0.85 -17.00 7.59
N VAL A 124 0.09 -16.85 6.65
CA VAL A 124 1.10 -15.79 6.64
C VAL A 124 0.93 -15.01 5.35
N THR A 125 0.74 -13.69 5.46
CA THR A 125 0.39 -12.82 4.35
C THR A 125 0.97 -11.41 4.53
N THR A 126 0.72 -10.55 3.56
CA THR A 126 0.96 -9.10 3.66
C THR A 126 -0.25 -8.39 4.27
N THR A 127 -0.14 -7.07 4.45
CA THR A 127 -1.28 -6.24 4.88
C THR A 127 -2.47 -6.34 3.94
N SER A 128 -2.25 -6.41 2.62
CA SER A 128 -3.33 -6.50 1.64
C SER A 128 -4.14 -7.79 1.76
N GLY A 129 -3.50 -8.94 1.95
CA GLY A 129 -4.20 -10.20 2.16
C GLY A 129 -4.99 -10.22 3.46
N TYR A 130 -4.46 -9.62 4.53
CA TYR A 130 -5.19 -9.44 5.78
C TYR A 130 -6.45 -8.56 5.58
N ILE A 131 -6.29 -7.40 4.96
CA ILE A 131 -7.40 -6.47 4.74
C ILE A 131 -8.43 -7.04 3.74
N THR A 132 -7.96 -7.79 2.73
CA THR A 132 -8.86 -8.53 1.83
C THR A 132 -9.77 -9.47 2.63
N HIS A 133 -9.19 -10.26 3.55
CA HIS A 133 -9.98 -11.15 4.40
C HIS A 133 -10.98 -10.36 5.25
N ARG A 134 -10.59 -9.26 5.87
CA ARG A 134 -11.49 -8.42 6.70
C ARG A 134 -12.68 -7.89 5.91
N PHE A 135 -12.49 -7.56 4.63
CA PHE A 135 -13.60 -7.10 3.78
C PHE A 135 -14.47 -8.23 3.24
N THR A 136 -13.87 -9.37 2.89
CA THR A 136 -14.52 -10.35 2.01
C THR A 136 -14.69 -11.74 2.63
N GLY A 137 -14.00 -12.05 3.72
CA GLY A 137 -13.89 -13.41 4.25
C GLY A 137 -12.98 -14.35 3.44
N GLU A 138 -12.46 -13.91 2.29
CA GLU A 138 -11.62 -14.71 1.42
C GLU A 138 -10.13 -14.66 1.83
N PHE A 139 -9.44 -15.80 1.76
CA PHE A 139 -8.00 -15.89 1.93
C PHE A 139 -7.30 -15.78 0.58
N ARG A 140 -7.34 -14.59 0.02
CA ARG A 140 -6.93 -14.29 -1.35
C ARG A 140 -6.17 -12.98 -1.42
N ASP A 141 -5.20 -12.90 -2.35
CA ASP A 141 -4.44 -11.67 -2.61
C ASP A 141 -3.90 -11.70 -4.05
N THR A 142 -3.06 -10.73 -4.43
CA THR A 142 -2.36 -10.73 -5.72
C THR A 142 -0.86 -10.82 -5.53
N ALA A 143 -0.18 -11.54 -6.44
CA ALA A 143 1.28 -11.66 -6.42
C ALA A 143 1.99 -10.29 -6.39
N ALA A 144 1.40 -9.27 -7.01
CA ALA A 144 1.95 -7.90 -7.06
C ALA A 144 2.06 -7.20 -5.70
N ASN A 145 1.47 -7.76 -4.63
CA ASN A 145 1.63 -7.27 -3.26
C ASN A 145 2.82 -7.90 -2.53
N TYR A 146 3.36 -9.00 -3.05
CA TYR A 146 4.41 -9.79 -2.40
C TYR A 146 5.79 -9.49 -3.00
N GLU A 147 6.40 -8.44 -2.50
CA GLU A 147 7.73 -8.01 -2.91
C GLU A 147 8.79 -8.35 -1.84
N GLY A 148 10.06 -8.28 -2.22
CA GLY A 148 11.18 -8.49 -1.32
C GLY A 148 11.41 -9.98 -1.01
N MET A 149 11.30 -10.37 0.24
CA MET A 149 11.64 -11.72 0.73
C MET A 149 10.56 -12.79 0.47
N TRP A 150 9.42 -12.42 -0.09
CA TRP A 150 8.34 -13.36 -0.34
C TRP A 150 8.69 -14.35 -1.47
N PRO A 151 8.30 -15.64 -1.34
CA PRO A 151 8.63 -16.68 -2.30
C PRO A 151 7.74 -16.62 -3.55
N ILE A 152 7.78 -15.51 -4.26
CA ILE A 152 7.02 -15.27 -5.50
C ILE A 152 7.90 -15.57 -6.71
N ASP A 153 7.34 -16.33 -7.64
CA ASP A 153 7.84 -16.40 -9.00
C ASP A 153 7.22 -15.28 -9.85
N LYS A 154 8.04 -14.27 -10.13
CA LYS A 154 7.60 -13.08 -10.88
C LYS A 154 7.33 -13.37 -12.37
N ASP A 155 7.79 -14.51 -12.90
CA ASP A 155 7.50 -14.90 -14.29
C ASP A 155 6.11 -15.51 -14.40
N THR A 156 5.70 -16.31 -13.41
CA THR A 156 4.39 -16.98 -13.39
C THR A 156 3.32 -16.23 -12.63
N TRP A 157 3.71 -15.22 -11.84
CA TRP A 157 2.82 -14.47 -10.94
C TRP A 157 2.12 -15.37 -9.90
N GLN A 158 2.84 -16.40 -9.48
CA GLN A 158 2.38 -17.38 -8.50
C GLN A 158 3.46 -17.62 -7.43
N TRP A 159 3.10 -18.33 -6.38
CA TRP A 159 4.06 -18.81 -5.43
C TRP A 159 5.11 -19.68 -6.13
N SER A 160 6.37 -19.49 -5.77
CA SER A 160 7.49 -20.24 -6.35
C SER A 160 7.31 -21.74 -6.13
N GLY A 161 7.62 -22.53 -7.16
CA GLY A 161 7.80 -23.97 -7.06
C GLY A 161 9.21 -24.41 -6.67
N ASP A 162 10.15 -23.46 -6.55
CA ASP A 162 11.53 -23.74 -6.16
C ASP A 162 11.62 -24.01 -4.66
N GLN A 163 11.99 -25.24 -4.30
CA GLN A 163 12.08 -25.68 -2.90
C GLN A 163 13.07 -24.84 -2.09
N LYS A 164 14.18 -24.39 -2.68
CA LYS A 164 15.16 -23.54 -1.98
C LYS A 164 14.59 -22.17 -1.63
N VAL A 165 13.79 -21.59 -2.51
CA VAL A 165 13.10 -20.31 -2.27
C VAL A 165 12.10 -20.47 -1.14
N LEU A 166 11.31 -21.54 -1.17
CA LEU A 166 10.32 -21.84 -0.12
C LEU A 166 10.98 -22.08 1.24
N GLU A 167 12.08 -22.83 1.27
CA GLU A 167 12.86 -23.10 2.49
C GLU A 167 13.51 -21.82 3.05
N THR A 168 13.98 -20.94 2.19
CA THR A 168 14.53 -19.64 2.60
C THR A 168 13.47 -18.76 3.29
N PHE A 169 12.25 -18.78 2.80
CA PHE A 169 11.16 -18.06 3.43
C PHE A 169 10.55 -18.79 4.63
N ASN A 170 10.62 -20.12 4.61
CA ASN A 170 10.18 -21.05 5.66
C ASN A 170 8.68 -20.97 6.00
N VAL A 171 7.81 -20.78 5.00
CA VAL A 171 6.36 -20.90 5.16
C VAL A 171 5.83 -21.97 4.22
N PRO A 172 5.19 -23.02 4.74
CA PRO A 172 4.57 -24.05 3.89
C PRO A 172 3.51 -23.46 2.96
N ARG A 173 3.43 -23.96 1.72
CA ARG A 173 2.46 -23.48 0.71
C ARG A 173 1.02 -23.41 1.24
N LYS A 174 0.62 -24.37 2.04
CA LYS A 174 -0.73 -24.44 2.65
C LYS A 174 -1.06 -23.30 3.61
N ASN A 175 -0.05 -22.54 4.04
CA ASN A 175 -0.17 -21.39 4.94
C ASN A 175 -0.06 -20.05 4.18
N LEU A 176 0.13 -20.10 2.86
CA LEU A 176 0.11 -18.93 1.98
C LEU A 176 -1.27 -18.81 1.30
N LEU A 177 -1.71 -17.59 1.05
CA LEU A 177 -3.00 -17.30 0.44
C LEU A 177 -3.03 -17.70 -1.04
N ASP A 178 -4.24 -17.85 -1.60
CA ASP A 178 -4.40 -18.01 -3.03
C ASP A 178 -4.17 -16.67 -3.76
N LEU A 179 -3.52 -16.73 -4.93
CA LEU A 179 -3.15 -15.55 -5.69
C LEU A 179 -4.04 -15.40 -6.93
N VAL A 180 -4.45 -14.15 -7.17
CA VAL A 180 -5.13 -13.73 -8.40
C VAL A 180 -4.32 -12.62 -9.08
N ASN A 181 -4.60 -12.36 -10.35
CA ASN A 181 -3.97 -11.27 -11.07
C ASN A 181 -4.56 -9.91 -10.65
N PRO A 182 -3.78 -8.81 -10.73
CA PRO A 182 -4.34 -7.46 -10.64
C PRO A 182 -5.53 -7.27 -11.60
N GLY A 183 -6.55 -6.54 -11.16
CA GLY A 183 -7.81 -6.38 -11.90
C GLY A 183 -8.84 -7.50 -11.65
N SER A 184 -8.46 -8.61 -11.02
CA SER A 184 -9.39 -9.67 -10.65
C SER A 184 -10.15 -9.33 -9.35
N ILE A 185 -11.32 -9.95 -9.17
CA ILE A 185 -12.11 -9.81 -7.95
C ILE A 185 -11.47 -10.68 -6.85
N LEU A 186 -11.13 -10.06 -5.72
CA LEU A 186 -10.66 -10.74 -4.50
C LEU A 186 -11.82 -11.40 -3.75
N GLY A 187 -12.97 -10.78 -3.74
CA GLY A 187 -14.20 -11.18 -3.09
C GLY A 187 -15.20 -10.03 -3.10
N TYR A 188 -16.22 -10.13 -2.29
CA TYR A 188 -17.26 -9.12 -2.16
C TYR A 188 -17.35 -8.65 -0.71
N VAL A 189 -17.62 -7.36 -0.51
CA VAL A 189 -17.77 -6.80 0.83
C VAL A 189 -18.89 -7.54 1.58
N THR A 190 -18.57 -8.09 2.75
CA THR A 190 -19.51 -8.82 3.61
C THR A 190 -20.43 -7.87 4.37
N ASP A 191 -21.54 -8.38 4.92
CA ASP A 191 -22.44 -7.60 5.77
C ASP A 191 -21.71 -7.06 7.01
N ASP A 192 -20.85 -7.87 7.65
CA ASP A 192 -20.03 -7.46 8.79
C ASP A 192 -19.07 -6.32 8.45
N ALA A 193 -18.35 -6.43 7.35
CA ALA A 193 -17.48 -5.35 6.89
C ALA A 193 -18.26 -4.09 6.53
N SER A 194 -19.45 -4.24 5.95
CA SER A 194 -20.35 -3.14 5.64
C SER A 194 -20.85 -2.45 6.91
N GLU A 195 -21.26 -3.21 7.92
CA GLU A 195 -21.70 -2.66 9.20
C GLU A 195 -20.57 -1.85 9.87
N GLN A 196 -19.33 -2.35 9.84
CA GLN A 196 -18.19 -1.69 10.44
C GLN A 196 -17.77 -0.43 9.67
N THR A 197 -17.67 -0.49 8.35
CA THR A 197 -17.08 0.56 7.50
C THR A 197 -18.09 1.55 6.93
N GLY A 198 -19.35 1.13 6.76
CA GLY A 198 -20.40 1.82 6.00
C GLY A 198 -20.28 1.62 4.49
N ILE A 199 -19.25 0.91 4.00
CA ILE A 199 -19.11 0.57 2.57
C ILE A 199 -20.21 -0.45 2.22
N PRO A 200 -20.96 -0.29 1.09
CA PRO A 200 -22.07 -1.17 0.76
C PRO A 200 -21.66 -2.63 0.64
N ALA A 201 -22.42 -3.53 1.27
CA ALA A 201 -22.25 -4.97 1.13
C ALA A 201 -22.48 -5.41 -0.33
N GLY A 202 -21.81 -6.49 -0.73
CA GLY A 202 -21.96 -7.10 -2.05
C GLY A 202 -21.23 -6.39 -3.19
N ILE A 203 -20.55 -5.25 -2.96
CA ILE A 203 -19.71 -4.66 -4.00
C ILE A 203 -18.38 -5.44 -4.12
N PRO A 204 -17.82 -5.58 -5.34
CA PRO A 204 -16.55 -6.27 -5.53
C PRO A 204 -15.37 -5.49 -4.93
N VAL A 205 -14.48 -6.22 -4.28
CA VAL A 205 -13.13 -5.78 -3.90
C VAL A 205 -12.16 -6.28 -4.97
N VAL A 206 -11.49 -5.35 -5.63
CA VAL A 206 -10.62 -5.63 -6.78
C VAL A 206 -9.16 -5.62 -6.35
N ALA A 207 -8.43 -6.66 -6.75
CA ALA A 207 -6.99 -6.73 -6.61
C ALA A 207 -6.31 -5.61 -7.41
N THR A 208 -5.46 -4.84 -6.76
CA THR A 208 -4.67 -3.79 -7.41
C THR A 208 -3.21 -4.21 -7.54
N ALA A 209 -2.38 -3.75 -6.65
CA ALA A 209 -0.98 -4.11 -6.45
C ALA A 209 -0.47 -3.39 -5.20
N ASN A 210 0.82 -3.50 -4.90
CA ASN A 210 1.44 -2.70 -3.85
C ASN A 210 1.35 -1.19 -4.14
N ASP A 211 1.55 -0.38 -3.10
CA ASP A 211 1.44 1.08 -3.13
C ASP A 211 2.23 1.73 -4.28
N LYS A 212 3.47 1.31 -4.52
CA LYS A 212 4.31 1.88 -5.60
C LYS A 212 3.81 1.54 -6.99
N ALA A 213 3.29 0.34 -7.19
CA ALA A 213 2.72 -0.06 -8.48
C ALA A 213 1.41 0.66 -8.78
N VAL A 214 0.57 0.87 -7.74
CA VAL A 214 -0.68 1.64 -7.86
C VAL A 214 -0.38 3.13 -8.10
N GLU A 215 0.59 3.71 -7.37
CA GLU A 215 1.08 5.07 -7.59
C GLU A 215 1.56 5.28 -9.03
N ALA A 216 2.37 4.34 -9.55
CA ALA A 216 2.89 4.38 -10.92
C ALA A 216 1.75 4.35 -11.95
N LEU A 217 0.76 3.47 -11.79
CA LEU A 217 -0.38 3.41 -12.70
C LEU A 217 -1.22 4.69 -12.63
N GLY A 218 -1.51 5.18 -11.41
CA GLY A 218 -2.29 6.40 -11.18
C GLY A 218 -1.61 7.67 -11.72
N ALA A 219 -0.26 7.69 -11.72
CA ALA A 219 0.53 8.76 -12.32
C ALA A 219 0.67 8.63 -13.87
N GLY A 220 0.08 7.59 -14.48
CA GLY A 220 0.11 7.38 -15.91
C GLY A 220 1.40 6.74 -16.43
N LEU A 221 2.16 6.04 -15.60
CA LEU A 221 3.32 5.27 -16.06
C LEU A 221 2.85 4.03 -16.82
N LEU A 222 2.80 4.16 -18.13
CA LEU A 222 2.31 3.16 -19.08
C LEU A 222 3.39 2.84 -20.13
N PRO A 223 3.18 1.83 -20.98
CA PRO A 223 4.08 1.53 -22.10
C PRO A 223 4.36 2.80 -22.93
N GLY A 224 5.63 3.07 -23.19
CA GLY A 224 6.07 4.26 -23.93
C GLY A 224 6.18 5.55 -23.11
N SER A 225 5.85 5.52 -21.80
CA SER A 225 6.12 6.62 -20.88
C SER A 225 7.64 6.80 -20.64
N ILE A 226 8.06 8.02 -20.30
CA ILE A 226 9.48 8.32 -20.09
C ILE A 226 9.95 7.70 -18.77
N GLY A 227 9.32 8.03 -17.68
CA GLY A 227 9.62 7.54 -16.34
C GLY A 227 8.86 8.30 -15.28
N LEU A 228 8.87 7.76 -14.07
CA LEU A 228 8.25 8.35 -12.88
C LEU A 228 9.32 8.56 -11.82
N VAL A 229 9.35 9.74 -11.21
CA VAL A 229 10.15 10.04 -10.02
C VAL A 229 9.19 10.28 -8.86
N SER A 230 9.26 9.44 -7.85
CA SER A 230 8.48 9.58 -6.62
C SER A 230 9.29 10.41 -5.61
N LEU A 231 8.78 11.59 -5.24
CA LEU A 231 9.42 12.53 -4.31
C LEU A 231 8.69 12.47 -2.96
N GLY A 232 9.03 11.48 -2.17
CA GLY A 232 8.49 11.29 -0.82
C GLY A 232 9.59 11.16 0.23
N THR A 233 9.27 10.58 1.39
CA THR A 233 10.26 10.21 2.41
C THR A 233 11.39 9.39 1.78
N TYR A 234 11.03 8.46 0.91
CA TYR A 234 11.92 7.76 0.00
C TYR A 234 11.79 8.36 -1.41
N ILE A 235 12.91 8.71 -2.04
CA ILE A 235 12.94 9.16 -3.43
C ILE A 235 13.39 7.99 -4.29
N GLY A 236 12.61 7.63 -5.29
CA GLY A 236 12.92 6.56 -6.22
C GLY A 236 12.45 6.87 -7.63
N GLY A 237 13.13 6.29 -8.61
CA GLY A 237 12.73 6.36 -10.01
C GLY A 237 12.15 5.03 -10.47
N MET A 238 11.16 5.06 -11.34
CA MET A 238 10.54 3.89 -11.93
C MET A 238 10.36 4.08 -13.43
N VAL A 239 10.58 3.01 -14.17
CA VAL A 239 10.22 2.92 -15.59
C VAL A 239 9.39 1.66 -15.83
N TYR A 240 8.55 1.72 -16.86
CA TYR A 240 7.71 0.59 -17.25
C TYR A 240 8.53 -0.53 -17.88
N GLY A 241 8.22 -1.78 -17.51
CA GLY A 241 8.92 -2.97 -17.97
C GLY A 241 7.98 -4.03 -18.53
N GLU A 242 8.44 -4.74 -19.55
CA GLU A 242 7.65 -5.79 -20.22
C GLU A 242 8.07 -7.21 -19.83
N ARG A 243 9.18 -7.36 -19.12
CA ARG A 243 9.72 -8.66 -18.70
C ARG A 243 10.36 -8.60 -17.34
N ASN A 244 10.42 -9.75 -16.67
CA ASN A 244 11.17 -9.89 -15.42
C ASN A 244 12.67 -9.93 -15.71
N ILE A 245 13.43 -8.92 -15.26
CA ILE A 245 14.90 -8.88 -15.36
C ILE A 245 15.47 -9.30 -14.00
N LYS A 246 16.11 -10.48 -13.96
CA LYS A 246 16.56 -11.12 -12.71
C LYS A 246 17.96 -10.67 -12.25
N ASP A 247 18.79 -10.23 -13.16
CA ASP A 247 20.21 -9.92 -12.97
C ASP A 247 20.54 -8.42 -13.09
N ALA A 248 19.54 -7.58 -12.93
CA ALA A 248 19.71 -6.13 -12.95
C ALA A 248 20.61 -5.66 -11.79
N GLN A 249 21.62 -4.82 -12.09
CA GLN A 249 22.57 -4.31 -11.09
C GLN A 249 22.15 -2.99 -10.46
N PHE A 250 21.37 -2.17 -11.17
CA PHE A 250 21.04 -0.79 -10.77
C PHE A 250 19.57 -0.57 -10.46
N PHE A 251 18.74 -1.58 -10.64
CA PHE A 251 17.33 -1.55 -10.34
C PHE A 251 16.84 -2.93 -9.94
N PHE A 252 15.67 -2.99 -9.39
CA PHE A 252 14.98 -4.25 -9.12
C PHE A 252 13.65 -4.29 -9.87
N THR A 253 13.28 -5.47 -10.33
CA THR A 253 12.02 -5.68 -11.05
C THR A 253 10.90 -5.89 -10.05
N ASN A 254 9.90 -5.01 -10.06
CA ASN A 254 8.63 -5.16 -9.36
C ASN A 254 7.52 -5.59 -10.32
N MET A 255 6.50 -6.23 -9.79
CA MET A 255 5.28 -6.52 -10.54
C MET A 255 4.40 -5.27 -10.57
N ALA A 256 3.89 -4.92 -11.75
CA ALA A 256 3.03 -3.75 -11.96
C ALA A 256 1.57 -4.03 -11.56
N SER A 257 0.74 -3.00 -11.54
CA SER A 257 -0.73 -3.14 -11.41
C SER A 257 -1.42 -3.69 -12.67
N ILE A 258 -0.67 -3.86 -13.74
CA ILE A 258 -1.14 -4.48 -14.99
C ILE A 258 -0.55 -5.90 -15.05
N PRO A 259 -1.39 -6.95 -15.20
CA PRO A 259 -0.92 -8.33 -15.23
C PRO A 259 0.19 -8.57 -16.28
N ASN A 260 1.19 -9.35 -15.92
CA ASN A 260 2.35 -9.67 -16.76
C ASN A 260 3.14 -8.44 -17.24
N ARG A 261 3.12 -7.38 -16.43
CA ARG A 261 3.93 -6.18 -16.63
C ARG A 261 4.73 -5.87 -15.37
N TYR A 262 5.79 -5.11 -15.54
CA TYR A 262 6.76 -4.86 -14.48
C TYR A 262 7.08 -3.38 -14.37
N LEU A 263 7.64 -3.03 -13.24
CA LEU A 263 8.26 -1.73 -12.99
C LEU A 263 9.72 -1.98 -12.64
N TYR A 264 10.61 -1.32 -13.34
CA TYR A 264 12.03 -1.29 -12.97
C TYR A 264 12.25 -0.12 -12.04
N GLU A 265 12.42 -0.44 -10.76
CA GLU A 265 12.55 0.54 -9.69
C GLU A 265 14.02 0.71 -9.33
N SER A 266 14.53 1.94 -9.39
CA SER A 266 15.90 2.24 -8.99
C SER A 266 16.10 2.11 -7.48
N GLY A 267 17.31 1.78 -7.06
CA GLY A 267 17.74 2.01 -5.67
C GLY A 267 17.64 3.50 -5.37
N GLY A 268 16.83 3.90 -4.38
CA GLY A 268 16.50 5.28 -4.14
C GLY A 268 17.22 5.90 -2.94
N ILE A 269 16.89 7.15 -2.66
CA ILE A 269 17.38 7.90 -1.51
C ILE A 269 16.44 7.64 -0.34
N ARG A 270 16.92 6.94 0.69
CA ARG A 270 16.10 6.51 1.84
C ARG A 270 15.58 7.66 2.70
N GLN A 271 16.31 8.77 2.75
CA GLN A 271 15.94 9.98 3.49
C GLN A 271 15.71 11.14 2.52
N GLY A 272 14.87 10.96 1.51
CA GLY A 272 14.63 11.90 0.44
C GLY A 272 14.11 13.25 0.94
N MET A 273 12.81 13.47 0.87
CA MET A 273 12.18 14.72 1.31
C MET A 273 12.33 14.99 2.82
N TRP A 274 12.66 13.98 3.60
CA TRP A 274 13.01 14.14 5.01
C TRP A 274 14.29 14.98 5.18
N THR A 275 15.24 14.85 4.26
CA THR A 275 16.45 15.69 4.24
C THR A 275 16.10 17.16 4.01
N VAL A 276 15.09 17.44 3.18
CA VAL A 276 14.62 18.83 2.98
C VAL A 276 14.03 19.39 4.28
N SER A 277 13.21 18.62 4.98
CA SER A 277 12.67 19.05 6.27
C SER A 277 13.77 19.25 7.32
N TRP A 278 14.73 18.32 7.40
CA TRP A 278 15.88 18.45 8.28
C TRP A 278 16.72 19.69 7.94
N PHE A 279 16.99 19.93 6.66
CA PHE A 279 17.73 21.11 6.22
C PHE A 279 17.00 22.41 6.58
N ARG A 280 15.70 22.48 6.30
CA ARG A 280 14.84 23.59 6.70
C ARG A 280 14.92 23.87 8.20
N ASP A 281 14.86 22.82 9.03
CA ASP A 281 14.84 22.95 10.48
C ASP A 281 16.19 23.42 11.04
N LEU A 282 17.30 23.30 10.30
CA LEU A 282 18.61 23.85 10.66
C LEU A 282 18.63 25.38 10.68
N PHE A 283 17.85 26.04 9.82
CA PHE A 283 17.80 27.49 9.74
C PHE A 283 16.83 28.12 10.74
N GLY A 284 15.97 27.33 11.36
CA GLY A 284 15.13 27.67 12.50
C GLY A 284 14.42 29.02 12.35
N LYS A 285 14.76 29.95 13.25
CA LYS A 285 14.09 31.24 13.33
C LYS A 285 14.33 32.14 12.12
N GLU A 286 15.51 32.13 11.52
CA GLU A 286 15.87 32.99 10.37
C GLU A 286 14.99 32.68 9.18
N LEU A 287 14.79 31.38 8.89
CA LEU A 287 13.90 30.95 7.82
C LEU A 287 12.43 31.26 8.13
N ALA A 288 12.00 31.09 9.39
CA ALA A 288 10.64 31.43 9.79
C ALA A 288 10.35 32.93 9.65
N ASP A 289 11.31 33.79 10.00
CA ASP A 289 11.19 35.24 9.86
C ASP A 289 11.12 35.66 8.37
N ALA A 290 11.92 35.05 7.49
CA ALA A 290 11.87 35.28 6.05
C ALA A 290 10.53 34.83 5.44
N VAL A 291 10.04 33.65 5.80
CA VAL A 291 8.73 33.13 5.37
C VAL A 291 7.61 34.06 5.78
N CYS A 292 7.62 34.56 7.03
CA CYS A 292 6.62 35.53 7.50
C CYS A 292 6.70 36.86 6.75
N ALA A 293 7.90 37.32 6.41
CA ALA A 293 8.10 38.59 5.69
C ALA A 293 7.64 38.52 4.22
N GLU A 294 7.84 37.38 3.57
CA GLU A 294 7.55 37.18 2.14
C GLU A 294 6.16 36.57 1.88
N GLY A 295 5.49 36.04 2.91
CA GLY A 295 4.18 35.39 2.81
C GLY A 295 4.16 34.13 1.94
N THR A 296 5.31 33.41 1.92
CA THR A 296 5.55 32.23 1.07
C THR A 296 5.84 30.99 1.93
N SER A 297 6.27 29.87 1.30
CA SER A 297 6.66 28.65 2.03
C SER A 297 8.16 28.65 2.36
N PRO A 298 8.61 27.91 3.40
CA PRO A 298 10.03 27.74 3.69
C PRO A 298 10.83 27.20 2.50
N GLU A 299 10.24 26.26 1.78
CA GLU A 299 10.84 25.63 0.61
C GLU A 299 11.03 26.64 -0.55
N GLU A 300 10.12 27.57 -0.69
CA GLU A 300 10.19 28.60 -1.74
C GLU A 300 11.26 29.63 -1.45
N VAL A 301 11.42 30.07 -0.20
CA VAL A 301 12.53 30.92 0.23
C VAL A 301 13.88 30.24 -0.05
N LEU A 302 14.03 28.96 0.36
CA LEU A 302 15.26 28.20 0.12
C LEU A 302 15.55 28.00 -1.36
N ASN A 303 14.53 27.79 -2.19
CA ASN A 303 14.69 27.67 -3.64
C ASN A 303 15.17 28.99 -4.27
N GLN A 304 14.62 30.11 -3.83
CA GLN A 304 15.08 31.43 -4.33
C GLN A 304 16.55 31.67 -4.02
N GLU A 305 17.00 31.39 -2.79
CA GLU A 305 18.41 31.49 -2.42
C GLU A 305 19.29 30.54 -3.24
N ALA A 306 18.83 29.29 -3.47
CA ALA A 306 19.59 28.33 -4.27
C ALA A 306 19.78 28.73 -5.74
N TRP A 307 18.88 29.55 -6.31
CA TRP A 307 19.05 30.09 -7.68
C TRP A 307 20.12 31.19 -7.82
N HIS A 308 20.58 31.73 -6.71
CA HIS A 308 21.61 32.77 -6.68
C HIS A 308 23.04 32.23 -6.48
N VAL A 309 23.18 30.89 -6.34
CA VAL A 309 24.46 30.18 -6.22
C VAL A 309 24.85 29.52 -7.54
#